data_0f823e8ed8eb03e4be42601c4df0a3d6
#
_entry.id   0f823e8ed8eb03e4be42601c4df0a3d6
#
_cell.length_a   1.000
_cell.length_b   1.000
_cell.length_c   1.000
_cell.angle_alpha   90.00
_cell.angle_beta   90.00
_cell.angle_gamma   90.00
#
_symmetry.space_group_name_H-M   'P 1'
#
loop_
_entity.id
_entity.type
_entity.pdbx_description
1 polymer ?
#
loop_
_entity_poly.entity_id
_entity_poly.type
_entity_poly.pdbx_seq_one_letter_code
_entity_poly.pdbx_strand_id
1 'polypeptide(L)'
;IQGWQQSIYHSRQHFLLPALANAIGPAATTLLASFSPNGTSDILWVANAMIFGSIIAVLILALPMISHLPSSWRFHASTWKSIQRSIPLFLFNFYSKLDPILDRVLLAGLTVGAIAHLNYAQRFVTALILVISSGVSTVAFPHLAGAATTGQGREFRHCLSENLRRMLLAVLPVIIGCSLFSFSTTRELLERGAFTADDTSAVAMIFTAFIGYFVAAAFGDLIAKSFYALGDTRTPSLIGALGFTIGIGFKVVGVHWGGAYGLAWASSLYYLLNASAMLAILLWRLKDISWLTDLYGTFFRSLSATLIGCLFAWVILRTEIAHIWWFAVAVGAVTYGVVLWVLKDPTFKNMLSPSATLSINEELG
;
A
#
# COMPACT_ATOMS: atom_id res chain seq x y z
N ILE A 1 -18.65 -0.47 9.92
CA ILE A 1 -18.75 0.47 11.07
C ILE A 1 -17.40 1.12 11.31
N GLN A 2 -16.33 0.34 11.56
CA GLN A 2 -14.99 0.85 11.86
C GLN A 2 -14.45 1.86 10.82
N GLY A 3 -14.58 1.58 9.53
CA GLY A 3 -14.13 2.49 8.47
C GLY A 3 -14.87 3.84 8.45
N TRP A 4 -16.15 3.86 8.80
CA TRP A 4 -16.93 5.09 8.92
C TRP A 4 -16.47 5.93 10.12
N GLN A 5 -16.22 5.28 11.25
CA GLN A 5 -15.67 5.94 12.45
C GLN A 5 -14.29 6.54 12.16
N GLN A 6 -13.40 5.79 11.51
CA GLN A 6 -12.07 6.28 11.11
C GLN A 6 -12.17 7.51 10.20
N SER A 7 -13.10 7.52 9.25
CA SER A 7 -13.30 8.67 8.35
C SER A 7 -13.66 9.94 9.10
N ILE A 8 -14.46 9.85 10.18
CA ILE A 8 -14.81 11.00 11.02
C ILE A 8 -13.57 11.53 11.75
N TYR A 9 -12.74 10.64 12.31
CA TYR A 9 -11.50 11.06 12.97
C TYR A 9 -10.52 11.68 11.98
N HIS A 10 -10.35 11.09 10.80
CA HIS A 10 -9.48 11.63 9.76
C HIS A 10 -9.94 13.02 9.26
N SER A 11 -11.25 13.24 9.14
CA SER A 11 -11.78 14.56 8.76
C SER A 11 -11.52 15.64 9.80
N ARG A 12 -11.28 15.25 11.06
CA ARG A 12 -10.91 16.13 12.18
C ARG A 12 -9.39 16.15 12.44
N GLN A 13 -8.59 15.56 11.55
CA GLN A 13 -7.13 15.43 11.67
C GLN A 13 -6.65 14.65 12.91
N HIS A 14 -7.51 13.84 13.53
CA HIS A 14 -7.16 12.97 14.65
C HIS A 14 -6.77 11.59 14.13
N PHE A 15 -5.48 11.31 14.03
CA PHE A 15 -4.95 10.06 13.46
C PHE A 15 -4.59 9.01 14.52
N LEU A 16 -4.35 9.42 15.76
CA LEU A 16 -3.86 8.54 16.83
C LEU A 16 -4.87 7.44 17.19
N LEU A 17 -6.14 7.80 17.41
CA LEU A 17 -7.17 6.83 17.80
C LEU A 17 -7.45 5.77 16.72
N PRO A 18 -7.59 6.11 15.43
CA PRO A 18 -7.64 5.13 14.35
C PRO A 18 -6.42 4.22 14.29
N ALA A 19 -5.21 4.77 14.48
CA ALA A 19 -3.98 3.98 14.51
C ALA A 19 -3.96 2.98 15.68
N LEU A 20 -4.34 3.42 16.87
CA LEU A 20 -4.46 2.56 18.06
C LEU A 20 -5.51 1.46 17.86
N ALA A 21 -6.67 1.77 17.32
CA ALA A 21 -7.72 0.77 17.06
C ALA A 21 -7.24 -0.29 16.06
N ASN A 22 -6.50 0.13 15.01
CA ASN A 22 -5.92 -0.78 14.02
C ASN A 22 -4.78 -1.65 14.57
N ALA A 23 -4.10 -1.22 15.64
CA ALA A 23 -3.06 -1.99 16.29
C ALA A 23 -3.63 -2.93 17.37
N ILE A 24 -4.49 -2.40 18.24
CA ILE A 24 -5.01 -3.13 19.43
C ILE A 24 -6.00 -4.22 19.00
N GLY A 25 -6.85 -3.98 17.98
CA GLY A 25 -7.80 -4.98 17.51
C GLY A 25 -7.13 -6.29 17.07
N PRO A 26 -6.20 -6.27 16.10
CA PRO A 26 -5.42 -7.45 15.71
C PRO A 26 -4.57 -8.04 16.82
N ALA A 27 -3.96 -7.22 17.68
CA ALA A 27 -3.20 -7.69 18.83
C ALA A 27 -4.08 -8.48 19.80
N ALA A 28 -5.27 -7.97 20.13
CA ALA A 28 -6.25 -8.67 20.96
C ALA A 28 -6.71 -10.00 20.31
N THR A 29 -6.94 -9.99 18.99
CA THR A 29 -7.24 -11.22 18.24
C THR A 29 -6.14 -12.25 18.39
N THR A 30 -4.88 -11.87 18.22
CA THR A 30 -3.73 -12.77 18.33
C THR A 30 -3.57 -13.32 19.74
N LEU A 31 -3.69 -12.44 20.74
CA LEU A 31 -3.63 -12.84 22.15
C LEU A 31 -4.76 -13.83 22.49
N LEU A 32 -6.00 -13.54 22.13
CA LEU A 32 -7.13 -14.44 22.40
C LEU A 32 -6.99 -15.76 21.65
N ALA A 33 -6.50 -15.76 20.43
CA ALA A 33 -6.27 -16.97 19.66
C ALA A 33 -5.19 -17.87 20.28
N SER A 34 -4.18 -17.29 20.95
CA SER A 34 -3.11 -18.06 21.62
C SER A 34 -3.58 -18.81 22.88
N PHE A 35 -4.71 -18.42 23.46
CA PHE A 35 -5.32 -19.09 24.61
C PHE A 35 -6.30 -20.22 24.23
N SER A 36 -6.25 -20.71 22.99
CA SER A 36 -7.10 -21.81 22.54
C SER A 36 -6.87 -23.08 23.38
N PRO A 37 -7.92 -23.70 23.98
CA PRO A 37 -7.78 -24.90 24.81
C PRO A 37 -7.28 -26.12 24.02
N ASN A 38 -7.60 -26.20 22.72
CA ASN A 38 -7.26 -27.31 21.82
C ASN A 38 -6.12 -26.97 20.84
N GLY A 39 -5.34 -25.94 21.13
CA GLY A 39 -4.34 -25.40 20.21
C GLY A 39 -4.94 -24.65 19.04
N THR A 40 -4.10 -24.27 18.08
CA THR A 40 -4.49 -23.46 16.91
C THR A 40 -5.39 -24.18 15.89
N SER A 41 -5.71 -25.43 16.11
CA SER A 41 -6.60 -26.25 15.26
C SER A 41 -8.10 -25.96 15.46
N ASP A 42 -8.46 -25.26 16.54
CA ASP A 42 -9.86 -24.89 16.79
C ASP A 42 -10.26 -23.64 16.00
N ILE A 43 -10.80 -23.87 14.81
CA ILE A 43 -11.24 -22.81 13.88
C ILE A 43 -12.32 -21.91 14.51
N LEU A 44 -13.22 -22.49 15.32
CA LEU A 44 -14.29 -21.72 15.96
C LEU A 44 -13.73 -20.76 17.01
N TRP A 45 -12.73 -21.20 17.78
CA TRP A 45 -12.07 -20.34 18.76
C TRP A 45 -11.37 -19.15 18.08
N VAL A 46 -10.61 -19.42 17.01
CA VAL A 46 -9.95 -18.36 16.24
C VAL A 46 -10.97 -17.39 15.62
N ALA A 47 -12.09 -17.90 15.10
CA ALA A 47 -13.16 -17.05 14.56
C ALA A 47 -13.78 -16.14 15.64
N ASN A 48 -14.03 -16.68 16.84
CA ASN A 48 -14.51 -15.90 17.98
C ASN A 48 -13.47 -14.85 18.42
N ALA A 49 -12.20 -15.17 18.48
CA ALA A 49 -11.13 -14.23 18.79
C ALA A 49 -11.10 -13.05 17.78
N MET A 50 -11.32 -13.32 16.48
CA MET A 50 -11.42 -12.29 15.46
C MET A 50 -12.63 -11.36 15.68
N ILE A 51 -13.77 -11.91 16.07
CA ILE A 51 -14.97 -11.13 16.40
C ILE A 51 -14.70 -10.23 17.61
N PHE A 52 -14.15 -10.75 18.69
CA PHE A 52 -13.82 -9.98 19.88
C PHE A 52 -12.79 -8.87 19.60
N GLY A 53 -11.72 -9.17 18.86
CA GLY A 53 -10.73 -8.16 18.46
C GLY A 53 -11.35 -7.03 17.61
N SER A 54 -12.27 -7.38 16.71
CA SER A 54 -13.01 -6.39 15.91
C SER A 54 -13.96 -5.54 16.77
N ILE A 55 -14.62 -6.12 17.75
CA ILE A 55 -15.48 -5.39 18.70
C ILE A 55 -14.64 -4.42 19.53
N ILE A 56 -13.49 -4.85 20.03
CA ILE A 56 -12.56 -3.97 20.78
C ILE A 56 -12.16 -2.76 19.93
N ALA A 57 -11.76 -2.97 18.66
CA ALA A 57 -11.39 -1.90 17.75
C ALA A 57 -12.55 -0.90 17.52
N VAL A 58 -13.78 -1.40 17.36
CA VAL A 58 -14.98 -0.57 17.21
C VAL A 58 -15.27 0.22 18.49
N LEU A 59 -15.12 -0.39 19.66
CA LEU A 59 -15.36 0.28 20.95
C LEU A 59 -14.34 1.40 21.22
N ILE A 60 -13.05 1.18 20.92
CA ILE A 60 -12.01 2.22 21.04
C ILE A 60 -12.38 3.48 20.26
N LEU A 61 -12.95 3.31 19.05
CA LEU A 61 -13.37 4.43 18.22
C LEU A 61 -14.73 5.00 18.62
N ALA A 62 -15.64 4.18 19.15
CA ALA A 62 -16.99 4.60 19.49
C ALA A 62 -17.06 5.42 20.79
N LEU A 63 -16.32 5.01 21.83
CA LEU A 63 -16.40 5.64 23.16
C LEU A 63 -16.16 7.15 23.15
N PRO A 64 -15.09 7.67 22.53
CA PRO A 64 -14.89 9.12 22.48
C PRO A 64 -15.86 9.83 21.52
N MET A 65 -16.48 9.10 20.58
CA MET A 65 -17.41 9.69 19.62
C MET A 65 -18.79 9.93 20.20
N ILE A 66 -19.18 9.20 21.25
CA ILE A 66 -20.51 9.32 21.88
C ILE A 66 -20.75 10.75 22.38
N SER A 67 -19.73 11.40 22.94
CA SER A 67 -19.83 12.77 23.45
C SER A 67 -20.00 13.84 22.35
N HIS A 68 -19.75 13.48 21.09
CA HIS A 68 -19.77 14.37 19.94
C HIS A 68 -20.86 14.06 18.91
N LEU A 69 -21.79 13.16 19.25
CA LEU A 69 -22.93 12.87 18.38
C LEU A 69 -23.84 14.12 18.31
N PRO A 70 -24.23 14.53 17.08
CA PRO A 70 -25.16 15.65 16.93
C PRO A 70 -26.52 15.28 17.51
N SER A 71 -27.12 16.21 18.27
CA SER A 71 -28.46 16.02 18.87
C SER A 71 -29.60 15.95 17.87
N SER A 72 -29.35 16.27 16.59
CA SER A 72 -30.34 16.17 15.52
C SER A 72 -29.68 15.76 14.19
N TRP A 73 -30.23 14.71 13.58
CA TRP A 73 -29.85 14.26 12.23
C TRP A 73 -30.70 15.03 11.21
N ARG A 74 -30.10 16.02 10.56
CA ARG A 74 -30.77 16.74 9.45
C ARG A 74 -30.06 16.39 8.15
N PHE A 75 -30.76 15.78 7.21
CA PHE A 75 -30.27 15.56 5.86
C PHE A 75 -30.27 16.89 5.08
N HIS A 76 -29.09 17.44 4.82
CA HIS A 76 -28.94 18.61 3.97
C HIS A 76 -28.80 18.20 2.50
N ALA A 77 -29.19 19.08 1.58
CA ALA A 77 -29.02 18.85 0.14
C ALA A 77 -27.55 18.60 -0.26
N SER A 78 -26.60 19.15 0.50
CA SER A 78 -25.17 18.88 0.36
C SER A 78 -24.78 17.42 0.63
N THR A 79 -25.47 16.75 1.57
CA THR A 79 -25.26 15.34 1.90
C THR A 79 -25.65 14.45 0.70
N TRP A 80 -26.74 14.79 0.01
CA TRP A 80 -27.16 14.05 -1.18
C TRP A 80 -26.15 14.14 -2.33
N LYS A 81 -25.61 15.34 -2.57
CA LYS A 81 -24.54 15.54 -3.57
C LYS A 81 -23.28 14.72 -3.23
N SER A 82 -22.91 14.66 -1.96
CA SER A 82 -21.78 13.85 -1.50
C SER A 82 -22.02 12.36 -1.72
N ILE A 83 -23.22 11.85 -1.41
CA ILE A 83 -23.61 10.47 -1.68
C ILE A 83 -23.53 10.16 -3.18
N GLN A 84 -24.09 11.01 -4.03
CA GLN A 84 -24.06 10.81 -5.49
C GLN A 84 -22.61 10.75 -6.03
N ARG A 85 -21.69 11.58 -5.50
CA ARG A 85 -20.27 11.53 -5.85
C ARG A 85 -19.57 10.26 -5.37
N SER A 86 -20.06 9.66 -4.30
CA SER A 86 -19.48 8.43 -3.73
C SER A 86 -19.98 7.16 -4.42
N ILE A 87 -21.12 7.20 -5.15
CA ILE A 87 -21.69 6.01 -5.82
C ILE A 87 -20.67 5.29 -6.73
N PRO A 88 -19.93 5.97 -7.62
CA PRO A 88 -18.96 5.29 -8.48
C PRO A 88 -17.87 4.56 -7.68
N LEU A 89 -17.43 5.17 -6.57
CA LEU A 89 -16.44 4.57 -5.67
C LEU A 89 -17.01 3.32 -4.98
N PHE A 90 -18.25 3.35 -4.51
CA PHE A 90 -18.90 2.20 -3.88
C PHE A 90 -19.07 1.05 -4.87
N LEU A 91 -19.55 1.34 -6.07
CA LEU A 91 -19.71 0.32 -7.12
C LEU A 91 -18.37 -0.31 -7.51
N PHE A 92 -17.35 0.50 -7.70
CA PHE A 92 -16.01 -0.01 -7.99
C PHE A 92 -15.43 -0.83 -6.82
N ASN A 93 -15.53 -0.34 -5.58
CA ASN A 93 -15.09 -1.09 -4.41
C ASN A 93 -15.81 -2.43 -4.26
N PHE A 94 -17.11 -2.48 -4.52
CA PHE A 94 -17.86 -3.74 -4.52
C PHE A 94 -17.35 -4.68 -5.61
N TYR A 95 -17.18 -4.17 -6.84
CA TYR A 95 -16.69 -4.94 -7.98
C TYR A 95 -15.27 -5.47 -7.76
N SER A 96 -14.38 -4.65 -7.21
CA SER A 96 -13.00 -5.05 -6.91
C SER A 96 -12.88 -6.12 -5.79
N LYS A 97 -13.91 -6.28 -4.94
CA LYS A 97 -13.94 -7.37 -3.93
C LYS A 97 -14.12 -8.76 -4.56
N LEU A 98 -14.47 -8.83 -5.84
CA LEU A 98 -14.50 -10.09 -6.57
C LEU A 98 -13.10 -10.59 -6.92
N ASP A 99 -12.07 -9.71 -6.92
CA ASP A 99 -10.70 -10.05 -7.30
C ASP A 99 -10.10 -11.21 -6.46
N PRO A 100 -10.11 -11.16 -5.11
CA PRO A 100 -9.61 -12.27 -4.31
C PRO A 100 -10.45 -13.56 -4.43
N ILE A 101 -11.74 -13.43 -4.74
CA ILE A 101 -12.61 -14.60 -4.96
C ILE A 101 -12.21 -15.28 -6.26
N LEU A 102 -12.03 -14.50 -7.32
CA LEU A 102 -11.57 -14.99 -8.63
C LEU A 102 -10.23 -15.71 -8.54
N ASP A 103 -9.27 -15.13 -7.80
CA ASP A 103 -7.96 -15.74 -7.58
C ASP A 103 -8.08 -17.14 -6.99
N ARG A 104 -8.94 -17.31 -5.97
CA ARG A 104 -9.17 -18.62 -5.34
C ARG A 104 -9.86 -19.61 -6.27
N VAL A 105 -10.85 -19.15 -7.04
CA VAL A 105 -11.56 -20.01 -8.02
C VAL A 105 -10.59 -20.48 -9.10
N LEU A 106 -9.74 -19.59 -9.63
CA LEU A 106 -8.77 -19.94 -10.66
C LEU A 106 -7.69 -20.91 -10.15
N LEU A 107 -7.32 -20.84 -8.88
CA LEU A 107 -6.30 -21.72 -8.30
C LEU A 107 -6.86 -23.00 -7.69
N ALA A 108 -8.18 -23.12 -7.49
CA ALA A 108 -8.79 -24.28 -6.82
C ALA A 108 -8.56 -25.61 -7.54
N GLY A 109 -8.34 -25.56 -8.87
CA GLY A 109 -8.05 -26.75 -9.70
C GLY A 109 -6.56 -27.10 -9.85
N LEU A 110 -5.66 -26.33 -9.21
CA LEU A 110 -4.21 -26.53 -9.32
C LEU A 110 -3.68 -27.45 -8.20
N THR A 111 -2.35 -27.48 -8.10
CA THR A 111 -1.63 -28.28 -7.08
C THR A 111 -2.02 -27.91 -5.66
N VAL A 112 -1.96 -28.90 -4.77
CA VAL A 112 -2.16 -28.69 -3.33
C VAL A 112 -1.17 -27.63 -2.83
N GLY A 113 -1.66 -26.65 -2.07
CA GLY A 113 -0.83 -25.57 -1.55
C GLY A 113 -0.80 -24.29 -2.41
N ALA A 114 -1.20 -24.33 -3.68
CA ALA A 114 -1.14 -23.15 -4.57
C ALA A 114 -1.85 -21.91 -4.02
N ILE A 115 -3.03 -22.08 -3.41
CA ILE A 115 -3.79 -21.00 -2.77
C ILE A 115 -3.06 -20.48 -1.53
N ALA A 116 -2.42 -21.37 -0.75
CA ALA A 116 -1.67 -20.98 0.44
C ALA A 116 -0.41 -20.16 0.05
N HIS A 117 0.35 -20.61 -0.94
CA HIS A 117 1.52 -19.91 -1.46
C HIS A 117 1.15 -18.51 -1.96
N LEU A 118 0.06 -18.39 -2.75
CA LEU A 118 -0.44 -17.10 -3.19
C LEU A 118 -0.80 -16.19 -2.02
N ASN A 119 -1.52 -16.71 -1.03
CA ASN A 119 -1.94 -15.93 0.14
C ASN A 119 -0.74 -15.42 0.96
N TYR A 120 0.33 -16.21 1.14
CA TYR A 120 1.54 -15.77 1.83
C TYR A 120 2.24 -14.65 1.05
N ALA A 121 2.41 -14.83 -0.27
CA ALA A 121 3.02 -13.80 -1.12
C ALA A 121 2.19 -12.50 -1.11
N GLN A 122 0.86 -12.59 -1.22
CA GLN A 122 -0.03 -11.43 -1.15
C GLN A 122 0.06 -10.70 0.19
N ARG A 123 0.24 -11.42 1.31
CA ARG A 123 0.41 -10.79 2.64
C ARG A 123 1.67 -9.96 2.72
N PHE A 124 2.80 -10.44 2.18
CA PHE A 124 4.03 -9.64 2.11
C PHE A 124 3.83 -8.38 1.30
N VAL A 125 3.26 -8.49 0.11
CA VAL A 125 3.01 -7.33 -0.75
C VAL A 125 2.05 -6.34 -0.09
N THR A 126 0.97 -6.84 0.53
CA THR A 126 -0.01 -5.98 1.21
C THR A 126 0.63 -5.24 2.40
N ALA A 127 1.50 -5.90 3.16
CA ALA A 127 2.24 -5.26 4.25
C ALA A 127 3.14 -4.12 3.73
N LEU A 128 3.86 -4.34 2.62
CA LEU A 128 4.68 -3.30 1.99
C LEU A 128 3.84 -2.13 1.48
N ILE A 129 2.71 -2.40 0.83
CA ILE A 129 1.78 -1.36 0.38
C ILE A 129 1.28 -0.54 1.57
N LEU A 130 0.88 -1.20 2.66
CA LEU A 130 0.36 -0.53 3.85
C LEU A 130 1.41 0.43 4.45
N VAL A 131 2.65 0.00 4.59
CA VAL A 131 3.72 0.82 5.17
C VAL A 131 4.06 2.02 4.29
N ILE A 132 4.22 1.81 2.98
CA ILE A 132 4.71 2.84 2.06
C ILE A 132 3.58 3.76 1.59
N SER A 133 2.47 3.19 1.14
CA SER A 133 1.36 3.98 0.59
C SER A 133 0.67 4.78 1.67
N SER A 134 0.45 4.22 2.87
CA SER A 134 -0.18 4.97 3.97
C SER A 134 0.69 6.14 4.45
N GLY A 135 2.01 5.96 4.50
CA GLY A 135 2.94 7.00 4.93
C GLY A 135 2.98 8.21 3.98
N VAL A 136 3.03 7.97 2.67
CA VAL A 136 3.15 9.05 1.68
C VAL A 136 1.79 9.55 1.21
N SER A 137 0.94 8.65 0.75
CA SER A 137 -0.30 8.97 0.05
C SER A 137 -1.38 9.55 0.96
N THR A 138 -1.44 9.10 2.22
CA THR A 138 -2.43 9.63 3.18
C THR A 138 -2.10 11.04 3.61
N VAL A 139 -0.82 11.35 3.78
CA VAL A 139 -0.36 12.71 4.12
C VAL A 139 -0.46 13.64 2.91
N ALA A 140 -0.24 13.12 1.69
CA ALA A 140 -0.31 13.92 0.46
C ALA A 140 -1.73 14.43 0.15
N PHE A 141 -2.76 13.67 0.49
CA PHE A 141 -4.13 13.96 0.06
C PHE A 141 -4.68 15.32 0.54
N PRO A 142 -4.57 15.72 1.84
CA PRO A 142 -5.00 17.04 2.30
C PRO A 142 -4.29 18.19 1.58
N HIS A 143 -2.98 18.06 1.34
CA HIS A 143 -2.19 19.08 0.63
C HIS A 143 -2.61 19.20 -0.85
N LEU A 144 -2.84 18.06 -1.52
CA LEU A 144 -3.37 18.05 -2.89
C LEU A 144 -4.77 18.68 -2.97
N ALA A 145 -5.62 18.39 -1.99
CA ALA A 145 -6.96 18.96 -1.94
C ALA A 145 -6.92 20.48 -1.69
N GLY A 146 -6.05 20.95 -0.79
CA GLY A 146 -5.81 22.38 -0.56
C GLY A 146 -5.34 23.07 -1.84
N ALA A 147 -4.29 22.56 -2.47
CA ALA A 147 -3.74 23.10 -3.71
C ALA A 147 -4.75 23.08 -4.88
N ALA A 148 -5.68 22.13 -4.91
CA ALA A 148 -6.74 22.09 -5.91
C ALA A 148 -7.79 23.19 -5.72
N THR A 149 -8.06 23.61 -4.47
CA THR A 149 -9.06 24.66 -4.16
C THR A 149 -8.56 26.07 -4.43
N THR A 150 -7.25 26.32 -4.37
CA THR A 150 -6.65 27.64 -4.66
C THR A 150 -6.76 28.03 -6.14
N GLY A 151 -7.16 27.11 -7.02
CA GLY A 151 -7.24 27.34 -8.46
C GLY A 151 -5.88 27.51 -9.16
N GLN A 152 -4.78 27.45 -8.42
CA GLN A 152 -3.42 27.59 -8.95
C GLN A 152 -2.91 26.22 -9.42
N GLY A 153 -3.15 25.88 -10.67
CA GLY A 153 -2.69 24.61 -11.25
C GLY A 153 -1.17 24.36 -11.12
N ARG A 154 -0.35 25.41 -10.94
CA ARG A 154 1.08 25.28 -10.68
C ARG A 154 1.36 24.67 -9.30
N GLU A 155 0.66 25.12 -8.27
CA GLU A 155 0.81 24.63 -6.89
C GLU A 155 0.41 23.15 -6.78
N PHE A 156 -0.70 22.78 -7.40
CA PHE A 156 -1.14 21.39 -7.47
C PHE A 156 -0.09 20.48 -8.15
N ARG A 157 0.46 20.91 -9.30
CA ARG A 157 1.51 20.17 -10.01
C ARG A 157 2.78 20.03 -9.18
N HIS A 158 3.19 21.08 -8.49
CA HIS A 158 4.36 21.05 -7.60
C HIS A 158 4.15 20.05 -6.45
N CYS A 159 3.01 20.12 -5.77
CA CYS A 159 2.64 19.22 -4.70
C CYS A 159 2.60 17.75 -5.19
N LEU A 160 2.00 17.49 -6.35
CA LEU A 160 1.96 16.17 -6.96
C LEU A 160 3.36 15.65 -7.30
N SER A 161 4.20 16.47 -7.93
CA SER A 161 5.58 16.11 -8.28
C SER A 161 6.40 15.74 -7.03
N GLU A 162 6.30 16.52 -5.98
CA GLU A 162 7.03 16.28 -4.74
C GLU A 162 6.60 14.96 -4.08
N ASN A 163 5.29 14.69 -4.03
CA ASN A 163 4.80 13.43 -3.46
C ASN A 163 5.12 12.21 -4.33
N LEU A 164 5.14 12.34 -5.68
CA LEU A 164 5.62 11.29 -6.56
C LEU A 164 7.11 11.01 -6.36
N ARG A 165 7.93 12.03 -6.14
CA ARG A 165 9.36 11.85 -5.79
C ARG A 165 9.55 11.16 -4.45
N ARG A 166 8.79 11.55 -3.42
CA ARG A 166 8.79 10.85 -2.11
C ARG A 166 8.39 9.39 -2.24
N MET A 167 7.34 9.11 -3.02
CA MET A 167 6.90 7.75 -3.31
C MET A 167 7.99 6.94 -4.02
N LEU A 168 8.67 7.53 -4.99
CA LEU A 168 9.74 6.90 -5.74
C LEU A 168 10.94 6.55 -4.85
N LEU A 169 11.34 7.47 -3.95
CA LEU A 169 12.39 7.21 -2.96
C LEU A 169 12.03 6.06 -2.02
N ALA A 170 10.76 5.90 -1.66
CA ALA A 170 10.33 4.82 -0.79
C ALA A 170 10.18 3.48 -1.53
N VAL A 171 9.65 3.49 -2.75
CA VAL A 171 9.28 2.29 -3.52
C VAL A 171 10.51 1.63 -4.16
N LEU A 172 11.45 2.40 -4.71
CA LEU A 172 12.62 1.87 -5.45
C LEU A 172 13.50 0.91 -4.64
N PRO A 173 13.94 1.26 -3.40
CA PRO A 173 14.75 0.34 -2.60
C PRO A 173 13.99 -0.93 -2.24
N VAL A 174 12.67 -0.84 -2.05
CA VAL A 174 11.84 -2.00 -1.75
C VAL A 174 11.72 -2.92 -2.96
N ILE A 175 11.51 -2.39 -4.17
CA ILE A 175 11.46 -3.20 -5.40
C ILE A 175 12.74 -4.02 -5.54
N ILE A 176 13.88 -3.37 -5.51
CA ILE A 176 15.18 -4.01 -5.76
C ILE A 176 15.54 -4.94 -4.60
N GLY A 177 15.35 -4.48 -3.35
CA GLY A 177 15.58 -5.30 -2.17
C GLY A 177 14.72 -6.56 -2.15
N CYS A 178 13.42 -6.43 -2.39
CA CYS A 178 12.50 -7.58 -2.46
C CYS A 178 12.82 -8.52 -3.62
N SER A 179 13.23 -7.99 -4.78
CA SER A 179 13.64 -8.83 -5.91
C SER A 179 14.87 -9.67 -5.61
N LEU A 180 15.89 -9.06 -4.98
CA LEU A 180 17.16 -9.74 -4.68
C LEU A 180 17.07 -10.66 -3.47
N PHE A 181 16.29 -10.29 -2.46
CA PHE A 181 16.26 -10.98 -1.16
C PHE A 181 14.94 -11.72 -0.89
N SER A 182 14.07 -11.87 -1.90
CA SER A 182 12.76 -12.54 -1.75
C SER A 182 12.89 -13.93 -1.13
N PHE A 183 13.82 -14.74 -1.63
CA PHE A 183 14.03 -16.09 -1.13
C PHE A 183 14.51 -16.10 0.31
N SER A 184 15.57 -15.32 0.63
CA SER A 184 16.11 -15.23 1.99
C SER A 184 15.07 -14.70 2.97
N THR A 185 14.29 -13.69 2.57
CA THR A 185 13.21 -13.13 3.39
C THR A 185 12.13 -14.18 3.68
N THR A 186 11.69 -14.89 2.65
CA THR A 186 10.65 -15.91 2.78
C THR A 186 11.13 -17.06 3.67
N ARG A 187 12.36 -17.50 3.47
CA ARG A 187 12.99 -18.55 4.26
C ARG A 187 13.02 -18.20 5.74
N GLU A 188 13.60 -17.06 6.09
CA GLU A 188 13.75 -16.64 7.49
C GLU A 188 12.41 -16.41 8.21
N LEU A 189 11.41 -15.94 7.47
CA LEU A 189 10.11 -15.61 8.05
C LEU A 189 9.16 -16.80 8.14
N LEU A 190 9.20 -17.74 7.17
CA LEU A 190 8.19 -18.77 7.01
C LEU A 190 8.72 -20.20 7.13
N GLU A 191 10.00 -20.50 6.79
CA GLU A 191 10.54 -21.87 6.75
C GLU A 191 10.70 -22.46 8.15
N ARG A 192 9.58 -22.94 8.70
CA ARG A 192 9.51 -23.62 10.00
C ARG A 192 8.30 -24.52 10.08
N GLY A 193 8.41 -25.59 10.89
CA GLY A 193 7.33 -26.55 11.09
C GLY A 193 7.01 -27.31 9.80
N ALA A 194 5.79 -27.17 9.33
CA ALA A 194 5.33 -27.84 8.09
C ALA A 194 5.69 -27.08 6.81
N PHE A 195 6.25 -25.88 6.89
CA PHE A 195 6.62 -25.08 5.73
C PHE A 195 8.01 -25.48 5.23
N THR A 196 8.07 -26.05 4.05
CA THR A 196 9.28 -26.65 3.46
C THR A 196 10.10 -25.67 2.60
N ALA A 197 11.30 -26.07 2.18
CA ALA A 197 12.13 -25.30 1.26
C ALA A 197 11.48 -25.15 -0.14
N ASP A 198 10.67 -26.13 -0.58
CA ASP A 198 9.91 -26.04 -1.82
C ASP A 198 8.81 -24.99 -1.71
N ASP A 199 8.12 -24.92 -0.57
CA ASP A 199 7.14 -23.84 -0.28
C ASP A 199 7.81 -22.48 -0.26
N THR A 200 9.02 -22.37 0.32
CA THR A 200 9.84 -21.16 0.33
C THR A 200 10.10 -20.68 -1.09
N SER A 201 10.55 -21.57 -1.96
CA SER A 201 10.82 -21.26 -3.37
C SER A 201 9.55 -20.78 -4.08
N ALA A 202 8.43 -21.49 -3.91
CA ALA A 202 7.17 -21.16 -4.55
C ALA A 202 6.66 -19.78 -4.11
N VAL A 203 6.66 -19.50 -2.81
CA VAL A 203 6.21 -18.21 -2.26
C VAL A 203 7.13 -17.07 -2.69
N ALA A 204 8.46 -17.26 -2.68
CA ALA A 204 9.42 -16.25 -3.11
C ALA A 204 9.27 -15.89 -4.60
N MET A 205 9.03 -16.88 -5.46
CA MET A 205 8.77 -16.65 -6.90
C MET A 205 7.47 -15.86 -7.10
N ILE A 206 6.38 -16.26 -6.44
CA ILE A 206 5.09 -15.56 -6.53
C ILE A 206 5.21 -14.14 -5.99
N PHE A 207 5.92 -13.94 -4.87
CA PHE A 207 6.16 -12.63 -4.28
C PHE A 207 6.92 -11.72 -5.25
N THR A 208 7.97 -12.23 -5.92
CA THR A 208 8.72 -11.48 -6.93
C THR A 208 7.83 -11.10 -8.11
N ALA A 209 6.93 -12.00 -8.55
CA ALA A 209 5.97 -11.70 -9.61
C ALA A 209 4.96 -10.60 -9.23
N PHE A 210 4.65 -10.44 -7.94
CA PHE A 210 3.77 -9.38 -7.44
C PHE A 210 4.44 -8.00 -7.29
N ILE A 211 5.73 -7.86 -7.56
CA ILE A 211 6.41 -6.56 -7.44
C ILE A 211 5.76 -5.50 -8.32
N GLY A 212 5.36 -5.87 -9.55
CA GLY A 212 4.61 -4.96 -10.44
C GLY A 212 3.28 -4.49 -9.82
N TYR A 213 2.56 -5.38 -9.16
CA TYR A 213 1.34 -5.03 -8.42
C TYR A 213 1.64 -4.06 -7.27
N PHE A 214 2.72 -4.29 -6.51
CA PHE A 214 3.16 -3.38 -5.44
C PHE A 214 3.42 -1.96 -5.98
N VAL A 215 4.20 -1.84 -7.07
CA VAL A 215 4.48 -0.55 -7.72
C VAL A 215 3.19 0.15 -8.15
N ALA A 216 2.33 -0.59 -8.86
CA ALA A 216 1.07 -0.07 -9.36
C ALA A 216 0.13 0.37 -8.24
N ALA A 217 0.07 -0.37 -7.13
CA ALA A 217 -0.75 -0.02 -5.98
C ALA A 217 -0.25 1.24 -5.28
N ALA A 218 1.08 1.35 -5.08
CA ALA A 218 1.68 2.50 -4.40
C ALA A 218 1.47 3.81 -5.20
N PHE A 219 1.85 3.82 -6.47
CA PHE A 219 1.67 5.00 -7.32
C PHE A 219 0.21 5.24 -7.69
N GLY A 220 -0.55 4.17 -7.96
CA GLY A 220 -1.95 4.24 -8.33
C GLY A 220 -2.83 4.87 -7.25
N ASP A 221 -2.57 4.59 -5.97
CA ASP A 221 -3.28 5.21 -4.85
C ASP A 221 -3.04 6.72 -4.80
N LEU A 222 -1.80 7.19 -4.97
CA LEU A 222 -1.48 8.61 -5.02
C LEU A 222 -2.12 9.30 -6.23
N ILE A 223 -2.09 8.66 -7.41
CA ILE A 223 -2.70 9.19 -8.63
C ILE A 223 -4.23 9.25 -8.47
N ALA A 224 -4.86 8.21 -7.92
CA ALA A 224 -6.30 8.20 -7.66
C ALA A 224 -6.72 9.32 -6.70
N LYS A 225 -5.95 9.54 -5.62
CA LYS A 225 -6.16 10.64 -4.67
C LYS A 225 -6.00 12.01 -5.33
N SER A 226 -5.13 12.14 -6.34
CA SER A 226 -5.00 13.36 -7.13
C SER A 226 -6.27 13.67 -7.92
N PHE A 227 -6.93 12.66 -8.52
CA PHE A 227 -8.24 12.83 -9.14
C PHE A 227 -9.32 13.20 -8.11
N TYR A 228 -9.30 12.59 -6.94
CA TYR A 228 -10.27 12.90 -5.88
C TYR A 228 -10.11 14.33 -5.38
N ALA A 229 -8.89 14.82 -5.24
CA ALA A 229 -8.59 16.22 -4.91
C ALA A 229 -9.16 17.20 -5.96
N LEU A 230 -9.14 16.81 -7.24
CA LEU A 230 -9.75 17.56 -8.33
C LEU A 230 -11.29 17.37 -8.43
N GLY A 231 -11.90 16.64 -7.49
CA GLY A 231 -13.33 16.37 -7.46
C GLY A 231 -13.82 15.29 -8.44
N ASP A 232 -12.91 14.59 -9.10
CA ASP A 232 -13.23 13.54 -10.07
C ASP A 232 -13.07 12.14 -9.46
N THR A 233 -14.16 11.56 -9.02
CA THR A 233 -14.21 10.18 -8.55
C THR A 233 -14.55 9.18 -9.65
N ARG A 234 -15.08 9.65 -10.78
CA ARG A 234 -15.58 8.80 -11.87
C ARG A 234 -14.44 8.20 -12.69
N THR A 235 -13.46 9.02 -13.07
CA THR A 235 -12.34 8.57 -13.90
C THR A 235 -11.56 7.42 -13.27
N PRO A 236 -11.07 7.50 -12.01
CA PRO A 236 -10.39 6.37 -11.38
C PRO A 236 -11.27 5.13 -11.22
N SER A 237 -12.56 5.30 -10.91
CA SER A 237 -13.49 4.18 -10.76
C SER A 237 -13.75 3.45 -12.07
N LEU A 238 -13.92 4.20 -13.17
CA LEU A 238 -14.12 3.61 -14.50
C LEU A 238 -12.87 2.89 -15.01
N ILE A 239 -11.70 3.53 -14.88
CA ILE A 239 -10.44 2.90 -15.28
C ILE A 239 -10.19 1.66 -14.42
N GLY A 240 -10.45 1.72 -13.12
CA GLY A 240 -10.33 0.58 -12.22
C GLY A 240 -11.26 -0.58 -12.62
N ALA A 241 -12.52 -0.29 -12.95
CA ALA A 241 -13.48 -1.30 -13.37
C ALA A 241 -13.11 -1.93 -14.71
N LEU A 242 -12.73 -1.12 -15.70
CA LEU A 242 -12.27 -1.61 -17.01
C LEU A 242 -10.97 -2.43 -16.88
N GLY A 243 -10.01 -1.91 -16.10
CA GLY A 243 -8.75 -2.59 -15.84
C GLY A 243 -8.96 -3.94 -15.17
N PHE A 244 -9.85 -4.04 -14.17
CA PHE A 244 -10.18 -5.31 -13.54
C PHE A 244 -10.86 -6.27 -14.51
N THR A 245 -11.81 -5.81 -15.34
CA THR A 245 -12.45 -6.65 -16.36
C THR A 245 -11.44 -7.24 -17.33
N ILE A 246 -10.50 -6.42 -17.84
CA ILE A 246 -9.40 -6.87 -18.72
C ILE A 246 -8.46 -7.79 -17.93
N GLY A 247 -8.21 -7.47 -16.66
CA GLY A 247 -7.38 -8.23 -15.74
C GLY A 247 -7.88 -9.67 -15.52
N ILE A 248 -9.21 -9.90 -15.56
CA ILE A 248 -9.77 -11.26 -15.50
C ILE A 248 -9.22 -12.10 -16.66
N GLY A 249 -9.21 -11.56 -17.88
CA GLY A 249 -8.64 -12.25 -19.03
C GLY A 249 -7.15 -12.57 -18.87
N PHE A 250 -6.36 -11.59 -18.39
CA PHE A 250 -4.94 -11.81 -18.12
C PHE A 250 -4.70 -12.87 -17.04
N LYS A 251 -5.50 -12.89 -15.98
CA LYS A 251 -5.40 -13.89 -14.91
C LYS A 251 -5.71 -15.29 -15.40
N VAL A 252 -6.77 -15.46 -16.22
CA VAL A 252 -7.10 -16.76 -16.82
C VAL A 252 -5.95 -17.28 -17.67
N VAL A 253 -5.40 -16.43 -18.54
CA VAL A 253 -4.24 -16.79 -19.38
C VAL A 253 -3.01 -17.07 -18.52
N GLY A 254 -2.74 -16.23 -17.53
CA GLY A 254 -1.60 -16.36 -16.63
C GLY A 254 -1.62 -17.67 -15.85
N VAL A 255 -2.78 -18.04 -15.31
CA VAL A 255 -2.96 -19.32 -14.60
C VAL A 255 -2.72 -20.52 -15.52
N HIS A 256 -3.21 -20.46 -16.75
CA HIS A 256 -3.01 -21.54 -17.72
C HIS A 256 -1.52 -21.74 -18.06
N TRP A 257 -0.73 -20.68 -18.12
CA TRP A 257 0.69 -20.75 -18.49
C TRP A 257 1.64 -21.02 -17.31
N GLY A 258 1.32 -20.54 -16.11
CA GLY A 258 2.25 -20.57 -14.98
C GLY A 258 1.60 -20.76 -13.62
N GLY A 259 0.37 -21.25 -13.55
CA GLY A 259 -0.31 -21.50 -12.28
C GLY A 259 -0.39 -20.25 -11.41
N ALA A 260 -0.08 -20.39 -10.13
CA ALA A 260 -0.10 -19.28 -9.16
C ALA A 260 0.92 -18.18 -9.49
N TYR A 261 2.09 -18.54 -10.01
CA TYR A 261 3.10 -17.60 -10.48
C TYR A 261 2.62 -16.77 -11.68
N GLY A 262 2.01 -17.44 -12.66
CA GLY A 262 1.43 -16.78 -13.84
C GLY A 262 0.27 -15.83 -13.45
N LEU A 263 -0.56 -16.20 -12.47
CA LEU A 263 -1.61 -15.35 -11.92
C LEU A 263 -1.01 -14.07 -11.28
N ALA A 264 0.08 -14.19 -10.55
CA ALA A 264 0.76 -13.05 -9.92
C ALA A 264 1.32 -12.08 -10.96
N TRP A 265 1.95 -12.59 -12.04
CA TRP A 265 2.40 -11.78 -13.16
C TRP A 265 1.25 -11.09 -13.90
N ALA A 266 0.17 -11.82 -14.17
CA ALA A 266 -1.03 -11.25 -14.79
C ALA A 266 -1.64 -10.13 -13.95
N SER A 267 -1.69 -10.31 -12.62
CA SER A 267 -2.12 -9.28 -11.67
C SER A 267 -1.22 -8.05 -11.74
N SER A 268 0.09 -8.25 -11.71
CA SER A 268 1.07 -7.15 -11.83
C SER A 268 0.90 -6.38 -13.13
N LEU A 269 0.72 -7.08 -14.25
CA LEU A 269 0.57 -6.46 -15.56
C LEU A 269 -0.69 -5.59 -15.64
N TYR A 270 -1.86 -6.13 -15.25
CA TYR A 270 -3.09 -5.34 -15.40
C TYR A 270 -3.14 -4.16 -14.41
N TYR A 271 -2.61 -4.31 -13.18
CA TYR A 271 -2.51 -3.19 -12.24
C TYR A 271 -1.55 -2.11 -12.75
N LEU A 272 -0.42 -2.47 -13.35
CA LEU A 272 0.51 -1.51 -13.98
C LEU A 272 -0.15 -0.79 -15.15
N LEU A 273 -0.86 -1.50 -16.02
CA LEU A 273 -1.61 -0.88 -17.12
C LEU A 273 -2.67 0.09 -16.60
N ASN A 274 -3.38 -0.28 -15.53
CA ASN A 274 -4.39 0.56 -14.90
C ASN A 274 -3.79 1.85 -14.32
N ALA A 275 -2.70 1.72 -13.54
CA ALA A 275 -2.00 2.87 -12.98
C ALA A 275 -1.41 3.79 -14.07
N SER A 276 -0.86 3.19 -15.13
CA SER A 276 -0.32 3.93 -16.28
C SER A 276 -1.41 4.67 -17.06
N ALA A 277 -2.58 4.06 -17.25
CA ALA A 277 -3.73 4.72 -17.87
C ALA A 277 -4.24 5.90 -17.04
N MET A 278 -4.35 5.73 -15.71
CA MET A 278 -4.71 6.85 -14.82
C MET A 278 -3.68 7.98 -14.90
N LEU A 279 -2.38 7.64 -14.88
CA LEU A 279 -1.31 8.64 -14.99
C LEU A 279 -1.39 9.38 -16.34
N ALA A 280 -1.54 8.66 -17.43
CA ALA A 280 -1.65 9.26 -18.77
C ALA A 280 -2.80 10.27 -18.87
N ILE A 281 -3.99 9.91 -18.33
CA ILE A 281 -5.14 10.82 -18.32
C ILE A 281 -4.87 12.03 -17.41
N LEU A 282 -4.23 11.84 -16.25
CA LEU A 282 -3.87 12.93 -15.35
C LEU A 282 -2.91 13.92 -16.03
N LEU A 283 -1.87 13.41 -16.70
CA LEU A 283 -0.91 14.21 -17.46
C LEU A 283 -1.57 14.99 -18.60
N TRP A 284 -2.46 14.34 -19.34
CA TRP A 284 -3.22 15.00 -20.39
C TRP A 284 -4.08 16.16 -19.86
N ARG A 285 -4.69 16.01 -18.70
CA ARG A 285 -5.48 17.08 -18.04
C ARG A 285 -4.62 18.23 -17.53
N LEU A 286 -3.46 17.93 -16.99
CA LEU A 286 -2.56 18.96 -16.44
C LEU A 286 -1.83 19.77 -17.51
N LYS A 287 -1.79 19.28 -18.76
CA LYS A 287 -1.21 19.93 -19.97
C LYS A 287 0.28 20.30 -19.90
N ASP A 288 0.89 20.26 -18.75
CA ASP A 288 2.28 20.61 -18.50
C ASP A 288 2.98 19.41 -17.87
N ILE A 289 4.01 18.92 -18.54
CA ILE A 289 4.80 17.74 -18.14
C ILE A 289 6.23 18.11 -17.72
N SER A 290 6.56 19.40 -17.69
CA SER A 290 7.91 19.88 -17.37
C SER A 290 8.39 19.42 -15.98
N TRP A 291 7.46 19.28 -15.03
CA TRP A 291 7.73 18.80 -13.67
C TRP A 291 8.15 17.32 -13.61
N LEU A 292 7.92 16.53 -14.68
CA LEU A 292 8.38 15.14 -14.76
C LEU A 292 9.91 15.05 -14.91
N THR A 293 10.56 16.10 -15.44
CA THR A 293 12.03 16.09 -15.59
C THR A 293 12.74 15.95 -14.26
N ASP A 294 12.18 16.51 -13.20
CA ASP A 294 12.72 16.40 -11.85
C ASP A 294 12.66 14.98 -11.29
N LEU A 295 11.69 14.17 -11.75
CA LEU A 295 11.57 12.77 -11.38
C LEU A 295 12.74 11.92 -11.89
N TYR A 296 13.27 12.23 -13.09
CA TYR A 296 14.41 11.51 -13.63
C TYR A 296 15.65 11.66 -12.73
N GLY A 297 15.94 12.88 -12.26
CA GLY A 297 17.05 13.12 -11.35
C GLY A 297 16.92 12.31 -10.05
N THR A 298 15.74 12.32 -9.42
CA THR A 298 15.46 11.55 -8.22
C THR A 298 15.52 10.05 -8.50
N PHE A 299 15.01 9.59 -9.66
CA PHE A 299 15.06 8.19 -10.05
C PHE A 299 16.50 7.65 -10.11
N PHE A 300 17.40 8.33 -10.84
CA PHE A 300 18.78 7.87 -10.98
C PHE A 300 19.55 7.94 -9.66
N ARG A 301 19.33 8.96 -8.84
CA ARG A 301 19.95 9.03 -7.50
C ARG A 301 19.45 7.91 -6.58
N SER A 302 18.15 7.67 -6.56
CA SER A 302 17.57 6.59 -5.77
C SER A 302 18.00 5.22 -6.28
N LEU A 303 18.08 5.02 -7.59
CA LEU A 303 18.55 3.78 -8.20
C LEU A 303 20.00 3.48 -7.83
N SER A 304 20.89 4.45 -7.99
CA SER A 304 22.29 4.28 -7.62
C SER A 304 22.48 4.03 -6.14
N ALA A 305 21.77 4.78 -5.29
CA ALA A 305 21.79 4.57 -3.84
C ALA A 305 21.30 3.17 -3.45
N THR A 306 20.24 2.70 -4.11
CA THR A 306 19.68 1.35 -3.86
C THR A 306 20.65 0.26 -4.28
N LEU A 307 21.25 0.38 -5.47
CA LEU A 307 22.21 -0.62 -5.94
C LEU A 307 23.43 -0.72 -5.01
N ILE A 308 23.95 0.41 -4.53
CA ILE A 308 25.03 0.45 -3.56
C ILE A 308 24.59 -0.18 -2.24
N GLY A 309 23.41 0.19 -1.72
CA GLY A 309 22.87 -0.39 -0.48
C GLY A 309 22.66 -1.91 -0.57
N CYS A 310 22.12 -2.39 -1.69
CA CYS A 310 21.96 -3.82 -1.95
C CYS A 310 23.30 -4.56 -2.08
N LEU A 311 24.31 -3.92 -2.69
CA LEU A 311 25.65 -4.49 -2.78
C LEU A 311 26.25 -4.69 -1.38
N PHE A 312 26.17 -3.69 -0.51
CA PHE A 312 26.64 -3.83 0.87
C PHE A 312 25.87 -4.91 1.64
N ALA A 313 24.55 -4.94 1.52
CA ALA A 313 23.73 -5.98 2.13
C ALA A 313 24.13 -7.38 1.64
N TRP A 314 24.35 -7.53 0.32
CA TRP A 314 24.77 -8.80 -0.27
C TRP A 314 26.15 -9.25 0.18
N VAL A 315 27.11 -8.32 0.29
CA VAL A 315 28.45 -8.61 0.82
C VAL A 315 28.37 -9.14 2.25
N ILE A 316 27.55 -8.50 3.11
CA ILE A 316 27.36 -8.95 4.50
C ILE A 316 26.77 -10.36 4.54
N LEU A 317 25.80 -10.65 3.69
CA LEU A 317 25.19 -11.99 3.62
C LEU A 317 26.16 -13.09 3.15
N ARG A 318 27.28 -12.71 2.54
CA ARG A 318 28.38 -13.62 2.15
C ARG A 318 29.39 -13.88 3.26
N THR A 319 29.37 -13.10 4.33
CA THR A 319 30.26 -13.29 5.50
C THR A 319 29.63 -14.31 6.48
N GLU A 320 30.43 -14.86 7.39
CA GLU A 320 29.96 -15.79 8.42
C GLU A 320 28.95 -15.17 9.41
N ILE A 321 28.79 -13.84 9.38
CA ILE A 321 27.78 -13.08 10.13
C ILE A 321 26.37 -13.19 9.46
N ALA A 322 26.25 -13.97 8.40
CA ALA A 322 25.01 -14.18 7.63
C ALA A 322 23.79 -14.70 8.45
N HIS A 323 24.01 -15.18 9.67
CA HIS A 323 22.91 -15.51 10.59
C HIS A 323 22.08 -14.31 11.05
N ILE A 324 22.53 -13.07 10.75
CA ILE A 324 21.84 -11.84 11.10
C ILE A 324 21.30 -11.17 9.80
N TRP A 325 20.37 -11.83 9.12
CA TRP A 325 19.71 -11.31 7.93
C TRP A 325 19.18 -9.87 8.14
N TRP A 326 18.57 -9.61 9.29
CA TRP A 326 18.07 -8.29 9.68
C TRP A 326 19.16 -7.22 9.70
N PHE A 327 20.38 -7.59 10.10
CA PHE A 327 21.53 -6.68 10.13
C PHE A 327 21.93 -6.30 8.70
N ALA A 328 21.97 -7.24 7.76
CA ALA A 328 22.27 -6.95 6.37
C ALA A 328 21.24 -5.99 5.75
N VAL A 329 19.93 -6.20 6.03
CA VAL A 329 18.87 -5.30 5.59
C VAL A 329 19.02 -3.91 6.23
N ALA A 330 19.32 -3.83 7.51
CA ALA A 330 19.52 -2.56 8.21
C ALA A 330 20.73 -1.79 7.64
N VAL A 331 21.85 -2.45 7.40
CA VAL A 331 23.03 -1.82 6.78
C VAL A 331 22.72 -1.35 5.37
N GLY A 332 22.01 -2.14 4.58
CA GLY A 332 21.55 -1.73 3.24
C GLY A 332 20.69 -0.47 3.29
N ALA A 333 19.75 -0.40 4.23
CA ALA A 333 18.87 0.76 4.42
C ALA A 333 19.64 2.00 4.89
N VAL A 334 20.57 1.86 5.83
CA VAL A 334 21.44 2.96 6.29
C VAL A 334 22.32 3.45 5.13
N THR A 335 22.94 2.53 4.38
CA THR A 335 23.77 2.87 3.22
C THR A 335 22.97 3.64 2.17
N TYR A 336 21.74 3.20 1.89
CA TYR A 336 20.81 3.91 1.01
C TYR A 336 20.59 5.38 1.45
N GLY A 337 20.29 5.58 2.72
CA GLY A 337 20.11 6.93 3.27
C GLY A 337 21.36 7.80 3.20
N VAL A 338 22.53 7.23 3.52
CA VAL A 338 23.82 7.92 3.45
C VAL A 338 24.16 8.32 2.00
N VAL A 339 23.98 7.42 1.04
CA VAL A 339 24.23 7.72 -0.37
C VAL A 339 23.30 8.82 -0.90
N LEU A 340 22.01 8.79 -0.56
CA LEU A 340 21.08 9.88 -0.92
C LEU A 340 21.50 11.21 -0.30
N TRP A 341 21.99 11.20 0.93
CA TRP A 341 22.49 12.40 1.58
C TRP A 341 23.73 12.96 0.88
N VAL A 342 24.68 12.09 0.49
CA VAL A 342 25.89 12.44 -0.26
C VAL A 342 25.55 12.97 -1.66
N LEU A 343 24.59 12.35 -2.34
CA LEU A 343 24.10 12.78 -3.66
C LEU A 343 23.26 14.07 -3.59
N LYS A 344 23.08 14.61 -2.39
CA LYS A 344 22.33 15.86 -2.13
C LYS A 344 20.94 15.86 -2.76
N ASP A 345 20.22 14.73 -2.68
CA ASP A 345 18.85 14.68 -3.20
C ASP A 345 17.97 15.70 -2.46
N PRO A 346 17.30 16.63 -3.20
CA PRO A 346 16.55 17.71 -2.56
C PRO A 346 15.34 17.19 -1.80
N THR A 347 14.66 16.15 -2.32
CA THR A 347 13.48 15.56 -1.69
C THR A 347 13.86 14.88 -0.39
N PHE A 348 14.95 14.12 -0.38
CA PHE A 348 15.45 13.44 0.82
C PHE A 348 15.88 14.44 1.90
N LYS A 349 16.56 15.52 1.53
CA LYS A 349 16.93 16.59 2.47
C LYS A 349 15.72 17.26 3.11
N ASN A 350 14.69 17.55 2.30
CA ASN A 350 13.45 18.16 2.80
C ASN A 350 12.72 17.23 3.78
N MET A 351 12.82 15.91 3.60
CA MET A 351 12.23 14.93 4.54
C MET A 351 12.96 14.90 5.89
N LEU A 352 14.26 15.23 5.94
CA LEU A 352 15.07 15.23 7.16
C LEU A 352 15.07 16.58 7.90
N SER A 353 14.64 17.68 7.26
CA SER A 353 14.65 19.01 7.89
C SER A 353 13.41 19.20 8.78
N PRO A 354 13.59 19.52 10.08
CA PRO A 354 12.47 19.74 11.01
C PRO A 354 11.58 20.94 10.65
N SER A 355 12.07 21.87 9.84
CA SER A 355 11.34 23.06 9.40
C SER A 355 10.15 22.75 8.48
N ALA A 356 10.13 21.61 7.83
CA ALA A 356 8.98 21.20 7.02
C ALA A 356 7.74 20.82 7.86
N THR A 357 7.93 20.49 9.13
CA THR A 357 6.83 20.18 10.07
C THR A 357 6.34 21.38 10.85
N LEU A 358 7.15 22.43 11.01
CA LEU A 358 6.81 23.62 11.80
C LEU A 358 6.11 24.71 10.96
N SER A 359 6.45 24.87 9.69
CA SER A 359 5.75 25.80 8.80
C SER A 359 4.28 25.43 8.54
N ILE A 360 3.92 24.15 8.71
CA ILE A 360 2.54 23.68 8.59
C ILE A 360 1.69 24.10 9.80
N ASN A 361 2.30 24.27 10.96
CA ASN A 361 1.57 24.67 12.19
C ASN A 361 1.47 26.20 12.34
N GLU A 362 2.31 26.98 11.70
CA GLU A 362 2.25 28.45 11.74
C GLU A 362 1.28 29.06 10.71
N GLU A 363 0.97 28.35 9.62
CA GLU A 363 -0.04 28.80 8.64
C GLU A 363 -1.48 28.37 8.99
N LEU A 364 -1.67 27.57 10.03
CA LEU A 364 -2.97 27.06 10.49
C LEU A 364 -3.40 27.61 11.87
N GLY A 365 -2.63 28.50 12.46
CA GLY A 365 -2.99 29.30 13.66
C GLY A 365 -3.42 30.69 13.23
#